data_9c32fbc1b964725882623e79f6291f54
#
_entry.id   9c32fbc1b964725882623e79f6291f54
#
_cell.length_a   1.000
_cell.length_b   1.000
_cell.length_c   1.000
_cell.angle_alpha   90.00
_cell.angle_beta   90.00
_cell.angle_gamma   90.00
#
_symmetry.space_group_name_H-M   'P 1'
#
loop_
_entity.id
_entity.type
_entity.pdbx_description
1 polymer ?
#
loop_
_entity_poly.entity_id
_entity_poly.type
_entity_poly.pdbx_seq_one_letter_code
_entity_poly.pdbx_strand_id
1 'polypeptide(L)'
;MADVEYEQKIVVVNEAGKETGVLNGKTANLALGGEGAEGDVILRNGSGKDTVHLDGGDANLRLGGHGHNADIGLYSDDGKLRMHIDGGRANIYAGGEGAAGDLSLKNTDGVSTVHLDGGTANLQMGGGGASGDLSLQNGEDQQTVFLDGGDGNARFGGGGSNGDVALFSDDGKMRMHLDGGNGNIYAGGNGAAGDFALKDKSGDTVIHLDAGDGVIRIKGKHVQTADFVFSASHDLLPLSAVEAHIAANGHLPGIASAEEMQRDGVDLNAMNAALLAKIEELTLHAIAQEKRLAALEAKLNQ
;
A
#
# COMPACT_ATOMS: atom_id res chain seq x y z
N MET A 1 -10.19 54.82 50.38
CA MET A 1 -10.29 55.27 48.97
C MET A 1 -11.75 55.10 48.63
N ALA A 2 -12.42 56.13 48.17
CA ALA A 2 -13.82 55.98 47.77
C ALA A 2 -13.82 55.25 46.40
N ASP A 3 -14.60 54.20 46.36
CA ASP A 3 -14.88 53.51 45.07
C ASP A 3 -15.65 54.50 44.20
N VAL A 4 -15.07 54.81 43.02
CA VAL A 4 -15.74 55.66 42.05
C VAL A 4 -16.58 54.75 41.18
N GLU A 5 -17.89 54.65 41.43
CA GLU A 5 -18.84 53.95 40.54
C GLU A 5 -19.15 54.86 39.37
N TYR A 6 -18.74 54.37 38.18
CA TYR A 6 -19.09 54.97 36.87
C TYR A 6 -20.28 54.20 36.27
N GLU A 7 -21.45 54.79 36.24
CA GLU A 7 -22.67 54.17 35.73
C GLU A 7 -22.74 54.05 34.20
N GLN A 8 -21.86 54.69 33.40
CA GLN A 8 -22.03 54.74 31.92
C GLN A 8 -20.80 54.33 31.13
N LYS A 9 -19.80 55.13 30.99
CA LYS A 9 -18.56 54.83 30.25
C LYS A 9 -17.38 55.70 30.67
N ILE A 10 -16.17 55.15 30.54
CA ILE A 10 -14.92 55.89 30.59
C ILE A 10 -14.47 56.04 29.15
N VAL A 11 -14.18 57.27 28.71
CA VAL A 11 -13.75 57.58 27.34
C VAL A 11 -12.37 58.20 27.38
N VAL A 12 -11.48 57.69 26.53
CA VAL A 12 -10.17 58.29 26.22
C VAL A 12 -10.30 58.99 24.88
N VAL A 13 -9.94 60.26 24.83
CA VAL A 13 -9.94 61.03 23.58
C VAL A 13 -8.53 61.42 23.19
N ASN A 14 -8.25 61.55 21.91
CA ASN A 14 -7.00 62.07 21.38
C ASN A 14 -6.97 63.61 21.45
N GLU A 15 -5.86 64.21 21.02
CA GLU A 15 -5.69 65.67 21.01
C GLU A 15 -6.73 66.45 20.17
N ALA A 16 -7.34 65.78 19.20
CA ALA A 16 -8.42 66.29 18.35
C ALA A 16 -9.81 66.13 18.98
N GLY A 17 -9.91 65.57 20.20
CA GLY A 17 -11.17 65.30 20.89
C GLY A 17 -11.95 64.12 20.40
N LYS A 18 -11.37 63.24 19.59
CA LYS A 18 -12.01 62.03 19.08
C LYS A 18 -11.84 60.87 20.06
N GLU A 19 -12.88 60.02 20.20
CA GLU A 19 -12.86 58.84 21.07
C GLU A 19 -11.91 57.78 20.50
N THR A 20 -10.88 57.40 21.25
CA THR A 20 -9.87 56.39 20.88
C THR A 20 -9.82 55.23 21.87
N GLY A 21 -10.52 55.32 22.97
CA GLY A 21 -10.71 54.24 23.94
C GLY A 21 -11.98 54.40 24.73
N VAL A 22 -12.74 53.34 24.91
CA VAL A 22 -14.00 53.33 25.66
C VAL A 22 -14.10 52.09 26.52
N LEU A 23 -14.26 52.28 27.86
CA LEU A 23 -14.75 51.25 28.75
C LEU A 23 -16.21 51.51 29.03
N ASN A 24 -17.09 50.66 28.54
CA ASN A 24 -18.54 50.81 28.65
C ASN A 24 -19.07 49.94 29.81
N GLY A 25 -19.47 50.58 30.90
CA GLY A 25 -19.99 49.89 32.09
C GLY A 25 -21.32 49.16 31.87
N LYS A 26 -22.18 49.66 30.94
CA LYS A 26 -23.46 49.01 30.65
C LYS A 26 -23.33 47.70 29.86
N THR A 27 -22.38 47.62 28.93
CA THR A 27 -22.14 46.45 28.10
C THR A 27 -20.92 45.65 28.55
N ALA A 28 -20.16 46.13 29.52
CA ALA A 28 -18.89 45.55 29.98
C ALA A 28 -17.84 45.39 28.88
N ASN A 29 -17.89 46.23 27.84
CA ASN A 29 -16.94 46.16 26.72
C ASN A 29 -15.81 47.18 26.87
N LEU A 30 -14.58 46.78 26.53
CA LEU A 30 -13.46 47.65 26.26
C LEU A 30 -13.28 47.76 24.75
N ALA A 31 -13.43 48.96 24.19
CA ALA A 31 -13.11 49.25 22.80
C ALA A 31 -11.90 50.18 22.76
N LEU A 32 -10.92 49.82 21.94
CA LEU A 32 -9.70 50.59 21.69
C LEU A 32 -9.56 50.84 20.20
N GLY A 33 -9.07 52.02 19.83
CA GLY A 33 -8.95 52.43 18.42
C GLY A 33 -10.22 53.08 17.87
N GLY A 34 -10.21 53.32 16.56
CA GLY A 34 -11.24 54.06 15.83
C GLY A 34 -10.86 55.51 15.57
N GLU A 35 -11.66 56.20 14.75
CA GLU A 35 -11.46 57.60 14.39
C GLU A 35 -10.04 57.94 13.86
N GLY A 36 -9.38 56.96 13.19
CA GLY A 36 -8.02 57.11 12.66
C GLY A 36 -6.89 56.71 13.63
N ALA A 37 -7.22 56.18 14.81
CA ALA A 37 -6.27 55.56 15.75
C ALA A 37 -6.38 54.04 15.75
N GLU A 38 -5.27 53.32 15.76
CA GLU A 38 -5.21 51.89 15.98
C GLU A 38 -5.41 51.56 17.45
N GLY A 39 -6.07 50.44 17.74
CA GLY A 39 -6.38 50.03 19.09
C GLY A 39 -5.59 48.78 19.51
N ASP A 40 -4.53 49.01 20.29
CA ASP A 40 -3.65 47.93 20.72
C ASP A 40 -3.82 47.63 22.22
N VAL A 41 -3.62 46.36 22.58
CA VAL A 41 -3.41 45.92 23.95
C VAL A 41 -2.02 45.32 24.10
N ILE A 42 -1.19 45.95 24.90
CA ILE A 42 0.19 45.50 25.13
C ILE A 42 0.38 45.18 26.62
N LEU A 43 0.85 43.94 26.88
CA LEU A 43 1.33 43.55 28.20
C LEU A 43 2.85 43.43 28.19
N ARG A 44 3.49 44.03 29.23
CA ARG A 44 4.94 44.08 29.36
C ARG A 44 5.42 43.26 30.55
N ASN A 45 6.59 42.68 30.42
CA ASN A 45 7.30 42.05 31.52
C ASN A 45 7.92 43.11 32.47
N GLY A 46 8.52 42.64 33.58
CA GLY A 46 9.23 43.53 34.55
C GLY A 46 10.40 44.32 34.00
N SER A 47 10.90 44.00 32.80
CA SER A 47 11.98 44.72 32.08
C SER A 47 11.42 45.67 31.02
N GLY A 48 10.10 45.89 30.98
CA GLY A 48 9.44 46.78 30.03
C GLY A 48 9.33 46.27 28.60
N LYS A 49 9.58 44.97 28.35
CA LYS A 49 9.48 44.34 27.04
C LYS A 49 8.08 43.78 26.80
N ASP A 50 7.55 43.96 25.58
CA ASP A 50 6.23 43.46 25.20
C ASP A 50 6.26 41.94 25.14
N THR A 51 5.33 41.27 25.85
CA THR A 51 5.19 39.81 25.89
C THR A 51 3.83 39.36 25.37
N VAL A 52 2.83 40.23 25.36
CA VAL A 52 1.54 40.04 24.69
C VAL A 52 1.24 41.30 23.90
N HIS A 53 0.85 41.19 22.66
CA HIS A 53 0.40 42.29 21.82
C HIS A 53 -0.81 41.87 21.01
N LEU A 54 -1.96 42.46 21.30
CA LEU A 54 -3.12 42.45 20.42
C LEU A 54 -3.05 43.71 19.57
N ASP A 55 -2.77 43.55 18.31
CA ASP A 55 -2.58 44.62 17.35
C ASP A 55 -3.89 44.85 16.57
N GLY A 56 -4.52 46.00 16.81
CA GLY A 56 -5.79 46.31 16.18
C GLY A 56 -5.66 46.85 14.79
N GLY A 57 -4.50 47.34 14.37
CA GLY A 57 -4.22 47.81 13.03
C GLY A 57 -4.07 46.67 12.02
N ASP A 58 -3.22 45.69 12.34
CA ASP A 58 -2.93 44.54 11.52
C ASP A 58 -3.77 43.29 11.85
N ALA A 59 -4.61 43.38 12.89
CA ALA A 59 -5.44 42.26 13.40
C ALA A 59 -4.61 41.03 13.83
N ASN A 60 -3.44 41.23 14.44
CA ASN A 60 -2.52 40.19 14.87
C ASN A 60 -2.55 39.96 16.37
N LEU A 61 -2.37 38.73 16.80
CA LEU A 61 -2.03 38.38 18.18
C LEU A 61 -0.58 37.88 18.21
N ARG A 62 0.29 38.58 18.94
CA ARG A 62 1.68 38.18 19.15
C ARG A 62 1.85 37.81 20.63
N LEU A 63 2.37 36.61 20.86
CA LEU A 63 2.70 36.09 22.19
C LEU A 63 4.18 35.78 22.27
N GLY A 64 4.82 36.03 23.43
CA GLY A 64 6.24 35.72 23.64
C GLY A 64 7.19 36.71 22.99
N GLY A 65 8.42 36.26 22.80
CA GLY A 65 9.53 37.06 22.34
C GLY A 65 10.40 37.60 23.47
N HIS A 66 11.52 38.25 23.13
CA HIS A 66 12.46 38.85 24.06
C HIS A 66 12.93 37.92 25.20
N GLY A 67 13.14 36.61 24.90
CA GLY A 67 13.58 35.60 25.86
C GLY A 67 12.47 34.87 26.58
N HIS A 68 11.21 35.11 26.20
CA HIS A 68 10.04 34.39 26.72
C HIS A 68 9.37 33.54 25.67
N ASN A 69 9.03 32.30 26.02
CA ASN A 69 8.22 31.42 25.17
C ASN A 69 6.76 31.88 25.21
N ALA A 70 6.08 31.66 24.09
CA ALA A 70 4.65 31.89 23.99
C ALA A 70 3.92 30.56 23.99
N ASP A 71 3.08 30.33 24.95
CA ASP A 71 2.28 29.13 25.07
C ASP A 71 0.79 29.46 25.08
N ILE A 72 -0.02 28.64 24.37
CA ILE A 72 -1.47 28.74 24.47
C ILE A 72 -1.99 27.40 25.00
N GLY A 73 -2.58 27.40 26.16
CA GLY A 73 -3.22 26.24 26.77
C GLY A 73 -4.75 26.38 26.75
N LEU A 74 -5.44 25.35 26.23
CA LEU A 74 -6.89 25.22 26.34
C LEU A 74 -7.22 24.15 27.38
N TYR A 75 -8.00 24.51 28.37
CA TYR A 75 -8.35 23.66 29.50
C TYR A 75 -9.83 23.28 29.48
N SER A 76 -10.14 22.08 29.93
CA SER A 76 -11.52 21.66 30.21
C SER A 76 -12.03 22.27 31.54
N ASP A 77 -13.31 22.09 31.80
CA ASP A 77 -13.99 22.54 33.02
C ASP A 77 -13.42 21.90 34.30
N ASP A 78 -12.83 20.71 34.21
CA ASP A 78 -12.13 20.03 35.30
C ASP A 78 -10.66 20.48 35.48
N GLY A 79 -10.25 21.52 34.77
CA GLY A 79 -8.90 22.11 34.85
C GLY A 79 -7.80 21.37 34.16
N LYS A 80 -8.09 20.34 33.35
CA LYS A 80 -7.10 19.58 32.62
C LYS A 80 -6.77 20.22 31.28
N LEU A 81 -5.47 20.21 30.91
CA LEU A 81 -4.98 20.72 29.65
C LEU A 81 -5.42 19.79 28.51
N ARG A 82 -6.15 20.30 27.51
CA ARG A 82 -6.70 19.55 26.38
C ARG A 82 -6.02 19.87 25.08
N MET A 83 -5.56 21.10 24.90
CA MET A 83 -4.77 21.50 23.73
C MET A 83 -3.67 22.46 24.18
N HIS A 84 -2.49 22.29 23.62
CA HIS A 84 -1.33 23.13 23.93
C HIS A 84 -0.57 23.48 22.67
N ILE A 85 -0.36 24.76 22.43
CA ILE A 85 0.56 25.27 21.43
C ILE A 85 1.80 25.74 22.17
N ASP A 86 2.92 25.03 22.03
CA ASP A 86 4.19 25.30 22.67
C ASP A 86 5.07 26.13 21.71
N GLY A 87 5.15 27.43 21.97
CA GLY A 87 5.96 28.34 21.15
C GLY A 87 7.46 28.17 21.34
N GLY A 88 7.90 27.58 22.46
CA GLY A 88 9.32 27.33 22.72
C GLY A 88 9.88 26.17 21.89
N ARG A 89 9.06 25.16 21.61
CA ARG A 89 9.42 23.98 20.82
C ARG A 89 8.74 23.90 19.45
N ALA A 90 7.87 24.86 19.14
CA ALA A 90 7.07 24.88 17.91
C ALA A 90 6.17 23.63 17.72
N ASN A 91 5.62 23.11 18.82
CA ASN A 91 4.76 21.93 18.82
C ASN A 91 3.29 22.28 19.08
N ILE A 92 2.38 21.48 18.51
CA ILE A 92 0.96 21.50 18.82
C ILE A 92 0.60 20.14 19.41
N TYR A 93 0.08 20.14 20.62
CA TYR A 93 -0.39 18.95 21.31
C TYR A 93 -1.93 18.99 21.38
N ALA A 94 -2.57 17.91 20.98
CA ALA A 94 -4.01 17.71 21.17
C ALA A 94 -4.21 16.44 22.00
N GLY A 95 -5.13 16.47 22.98
CA GLY A 95 -5.39 15.37 23.89
C GLY A 95 -4.43 15.32 25.08
N GLY A 96 -4.46 14.23 25.80
CA GLY A 96 -3.73 14.00 27.04
C GLY A 96 -4.63 14.15 28.28
N GLU A 97 -4.07 13.80 29.44
CA GLU A 97 -4.77 13.85 30.74
C GLU A 97 -6.15 13.17 30.74
N GLY A 98 -6.26 12.01 30.02
CA GLY A 98 -7.49 11.21 29.93
C GLY A 98 -8.41 11.56 28.74
N ALA A 99 -7.99 12.39 27.79
CA ALA A 99 -8.70 12.65 26.54
C ALA A 99 -7.83 12.27 25.34
N ALA A 100 -8.42 11.64 24.31
CA ALA A 100 -7.82 11.50 23.02
C ALA A 100 -7.74 12.86 22.31
N GLY A 101 -6.72 13.06 21.51
CA GLY A 101 -6.54 14.26 20.70
C GLY A 101 -6.72 13.95 19.23
N ASP A 102 -7.67 14.62 18.61
CA ASP A 102 -8.03 14.43 17.22
C ASP A 102 -7.79 15.70 16.40
N LEU A 103 -7.40 15.52 15.15
CA LEU A 103 -7.37 16.60 14.16
C LEU A 103 -8.25 16.22 12.98
N SER A 104 -9.27 17.04 12.72
CA SER A 104 -10.17 16.85 11.57
C SER A 104 -10.14 18.04 10.64
N LEU A 105 -9.90 17.76 9.34
CA LEU A 105 -10.12 18.71 8.25
C LEU A 105 -11.47 18.39 7.61
N LYS A 106 -12.29 19.43 7.44
CA LYS A 106 -13.65 19.29 6.93
C LYS A 106 -13.80 19.98 5.57
N ASN A 107 -14.66 19.43 4.73
CA ASN A 107 -15.08 20.07 3.48
C ASN A 107 -16.13 21.18 3.76
N THR A 108 -16.62 21.82 2.70
CA THR A 108 -17.63 22.89 2.76
C THR A 108 -18.96 22.45 3.37
N ASP A 109 -19.26 21.16 3.34
CA ASP A 109 -20.49 20.57 3.90
C ASP A 109 -20.32 20.17 5.36
N GLY A 110 -19.15 20.43 5.95
CA GLY A 110 -18.84 20.11 7.34
C GLY A 110 -18.46 18.64 7.60
N VAL A 111 -18.27 17.84 6.53
CA VAL A 111 -17.87 16.42 6.63
C VAL A 111 -16.35 16.32 6.76
N SER A 112 -15.87 15.51 7.71
CA SER A 112 -14.44 15.24 7.87
C SER A 112 -13.92 14.45 6.67
N THR A 113 -12.94 15.00 5.94
CA THR A 113 -12.28 14.38 4.79
C THR A 113 -10.84 13.93 5.09
N VAL A 114 -10.22 14.49 6.14
CA VAL A 114 -8.99 13.99 6.74
C VAL A 114 -9.18 13.97 8.25
N HIS A 115 -8.88 12.86 8.89
CA HIS A 115 -9.01 12.69 10.33
C HIS A 115 -7.83 11.92 10.89
N LEU A 116 -7.11 12.54 11.82
CA LEU A 116 -6.11 11.91 12.67
C LEU A 116 -6.77 11.62 14.01
N ASP A 117 -6.96 10.36 14.34
CA ASP A 117 -7.58 9.88 15.56
C ASP A 117 -6.49 9.47 16.55
N GLY A 118 -6.29 10.28 17.59
CA GLY A 118 -5.29 10.01 18.63
C GLY A 118 -5.70 8.90 19.61
N GLY A 119 -6.99 8.53 19.67
CA GLY A 119 -7.48 7.43 20.51
C GLY A 119 -7.18 6.06 19.95
N THR A 120 -7.33 5.90 18.62
CA THR A 120 -7.11 4.63 17.89
C THR A 120 -5.81 4.62 17.07
N ALA A 121 -5.09 5.75 17.02
CA ALA A 121 -3.88 5.95 16.23
C ALA A 121 -4.09 5.73 14.72
N ASN A 122 -5.24 6.09 14.18
CA ASN A 122 -5.58 5.96 12.77
C ASN A 122 -5.48 7.28 12.02
N LEU A 123 -5.06 7.22 10.76
CA LEU A 123 -5.25 8.26 9.76
C LEU A 123 -6.34 7.81 8.79
N GLN A 124 -7.43 8.56 8.72
CA GLN A 124 -8.48 8.37 7.72
C GLN A 124 -8.43 9.51 6.72
N MET A 125 -8.44 9.17 5.44
CA MET A 125 -8.58 10.11 4.33
C MET A 125 -9.75 9.68 3.44
N GLY A 126 -10.51 10.66 2.94
CA GLY A 126 -11.73 10.43 2.18
C GLY A 126 -12.97 10.30 3.05
N GLY A 127 -14.11 10.05 2.41
CA GLY A 127 -15.43 9.99 3.00
C GLY A 127 -16.31 11.19 2.60
N GLY A 128 -17.63 11.05 2.82
CA GLY A 128 -18.59 12.10 2.45
C GLY A 128 -18.63 12.47 0.96
N GLY A 129 -18.37 11.47 0.08
CA GLY A 129 -18.31 11.67 -1.36
C GLY A 129 -16.94 12.06 -1.92
N ALA A 130 -15.93 12.24 -1.07
CA ALA A 130 -14.54 12.49 -1.49
C ALA A 130 -13.71 11.20 -1.41
N SER A 131 -12.89 10.94 -2.43
CA SER A 131 -11.84 9.92 -2.40
C SER A 131 -10.68 10.38 -1.51
N GLY A 132 -10.11 9.46 -0.76
CA GLY A 132 -8.95 9.74 0.09
C GLY A 132 -7.68 9.22 -0.55
N ASP A 133 -6.87 10.13 -1.07
CA ASP A 133 -5.64 9.79 -1.77
C ASP A 133 -4.41 10.17 -0.94
N LEU A 134 -3.37 9.32 -0.98
CA LEU A 134 -2.06 9.66 -0.45
C LEU A 134 -1.05 9.75 -1.58
N SER A 135 -0.49 10.93 -1.76
CA SER A 135 0.56 11.20 -2.75
C SER A 135 1.87 11.59 -2.06
N LEU A 136 2.94 10.88 -2.35
CA LEU A 136 4.29 11.27 -1.94
C LEU A 136 5.10 11.69 -3.17
N GLN A 137 5.80 12.80 -3.04
CA GLN A 137 6.62 13.39 -4.10
C GLN A 137 8.09 13.38 -3.71
N ASN A 138 8.97 13.32 -4.70
CA ASN A 138 10.41 13.55 -4.51
C ASN A 138 10.75 15.05 -4.44
N GLY A 139 12.03 15.38 -4.29
CA GLY A 139 12.50 16.77 -4.22
C GLY A 139 12.35 17.59 -5.52
N GLU A 140 11.87 16.98 -6.61
CA GLU A 140 11.61 17.59 -7.91
C GLU A 140 10.09 17.68 -8.20
N ASP A 141 9.25 17.57 -7.16
CA ASP A 141 7.79 17.59 -7.22
C ASP A 141 7.16 16.47 -8.07
N GLN A 142 7.92 15.38 -8.30
CA GLN A 142 7.45 14.23 -9.05
C GLN A 142 6.82 13.19 -8.09
N GLN A 143 5.63 12.72 -8.43
CA GLN A 143 4.92 11.70 -7.65
C GLN A 143 5.62 10.35 -7.75
N THR A 144 6.09 9.82 -6.63
CA THR A 144 6.80 8.53 -6.53
C THR A 144 6.02 7.44 -5.83
N VAL A 145 5.05 7.80 -4.97
CA VAL A 145 4.09 6.87 -4.37
C VAL A 145 2.71 7.48 -4.46
N PHE A 146 1.74 6.67 -4.85
CA PHE A 146 0.33 7.06 -4.88
C PHE A 146 -0.55 5.92 -4.42
N LEU A 147 -1.36 6.18 -3.39
CA LEU A 147 -2.43 5.30 -2.95
C LEU A 147 -3.75 5.99 -3.29
N ASP A 148 -4.51 5.38 -4.19
CA ASP A 148 -5.78 5.89 -4.71
C ASP A 148 -6.93 5.27 -3.91
N GLY A 149 -7.59 6.09 -3.11
CA GLY A 149 -8.71 5.64 -2.30
C GLY A 149 -10.03 5.55 -3.08
N GLY A 150 -10.10 6.11 -4.30
CA GLY A 150 -11.27 6.01 -5.17
C GLY A 150 -11.33 4.66 -5.89
N ASP A 151 -10.25 4.27 -6.53
CA ASP A 151 -10.14 3.04 -7.32
C ASP A 151 -9.46 1.89 -6.58
N GLY A 152 -8.88 2.15 -5.40
CA GLY A 152 -8.20 1.14 -4.59
C GLY A 152 -6.85 0.70 -5.17
N ASN A 153 -6.19 1.55 -5.96
CA ASN A 153 -4.90 1.25 -6.58
C ASN A 153 -3.72 1.77 -5.74
N ALA A 154 -2.61 1.05 -5.81
CA ALA A 154 -1.32 1.50 -5.29
C ALA A 154 -0.31 1.57 -6.44
N ARG A 155 0.39 2.70 -6.57
CA ARG A 155 1.46 2.89 -7.53
C ARG A 155 2.74 3.27 -6.80
N PHE A 156 3.82 2.58 -7.11
CA PHE A 156 5.17 2.83 -6.64
C PHE A 156 6.06 3.14 -7.83
N GLY A 157 6.92 4.16 -7.71
CA GLY A 157 7.77 4.63 -8.79
C GLY A 157 7.08 5.60 -9.75
N GLY A 158 7.81 5.99 -10.78
CA GLY A 158 7.48 7.05 -11.73
C GLY A 158 8.34 8.28 -11.52
N GLY A 159 8.25 9.25 -12.43
CA GLY A 159 9.03 10.48 -12.34
C GLY A 159 10.54 10.24 -12.27
N GLY A 160 11.07 9.25 -12.99
CA GLY A 160 12.50 8.92 -12.95
C GLY A 160 12.94 8.02 -11.79
N SER A 161 12.01 7.63 -10.88
CA SER A 161 12.26 6.72 -9.77
C SER A 161 11.72 5.32 -10.03
N ASN A 162 12.48 4.28 -9.68
CA ASN A 162 12.00 2.90 -9.69
C ASN A 162 11.00 2.68 -8.54
N GLY A 163 9.97 1.89 -8.81
CA GLY A 163 9.00 1.51 -7.80
C GLY A 163 9.24 0.09 -7.34
N ASP A 164 9.83 -0.05 -6.19
CA ASP A 164 10.15 -1.35 -5.61
C ASP A 164 9.25 -1.66 -4.41
N VAL A 165 8.88 -2.93 -4.26
CA VAL A 165 8.21 -3.42 -3.05
C VAL A 165 9.04 -4.55 -2.46
N ALA A 166 9.54 -4.34 -1.25
CA ALA A 166 10.33 -5.33 -0.55
C ALA A 166 9.64 -5.77 0.75
N LEU A 167 9.56 -7.09 0.96
CA LEU A 167 9.03 -7.69 2.18
C LEU A 167 10.18 -8.29 2.99
N PHE A 168 10.24 -7.92 4.25
CA PHE A 168 11.28 -8.36 5.19
C PHE A 168 10.70 -9.29 6.24
N SER A 169 11.52 -10.22 6.73
CA SER A 169 11.24 -11.03 7.91
C SER A 169 11.52 -10.24 9.19
N ASP A 170 11.14 -10.81 10.33
CA ASP A 170 11.37 -10.26 11.68
C ASP A 170 12.86 -10.08 12.02
N ASP A 171 13.76 -10.85 11.38
CA ASP A 171 15.20 -10.71 11.50
C ASP A 171 15.81 -9.61 10.58
N GLY A 172 14.96 -8.82 9.91
CA GLY A 172 15.37 -7.72 9.04
C GLY A 172 15.91 -8.14 7.67
N LYS A 173 15.77 -9.41 7.28
CA LYS A 173 16.22 -9.90 5.97
C LYS A 173 15.11 -9.81 4.93
N MET A 174 15.46 -9.31 3.75
CA MET A 174 14.54 -9.27 2.61
C MET A 174 14.20 -10.68 2.13
N ARG A 175 12.90 -10.98 2.01
CA ARG A 175 12.38 -12.30 1.62
C ARG A 175 11.68 -12.27 0.27
N MET A 176 11.11 -11.14 -0.10
CA MET A 176 10.49 -10.95 -1.41
C MET A 176 10.78 -9.55 -1.91
N HIS A 177 11.01 -9.42 -3.21
CA HIS A 177 11.28 -8.14 -3.86
C HIS A 177 10.59 -8.11 -5.23
N LEU A 178 9.75 -7.11 -5.43
CA LEU A 178 9.22 -6.71 -6.73
C LEU A 178 10.07 -5.55 -7.21
N ASP A 179 10.88 -5.77 -8.22
CA ASP A 179 11.82 -4.80 -8.79
C ASP A 179 11.15 -4.08 -9.97
N GLY A 180 10.68 -2.88 -9.73
CA GLY A 180 10.00 -2.08 -10.75
C GLY A 180 10.94 -1.51 -11.82
N GLY A 181 12.24 -1.42 -11.53
CA GLY A 181 13.23 -0.96 -12.49
C GLY A 181 13.52 -1.96 -13.60
N ASN A 182 13.60 -3.25 -13.25
CA ASN A 182 13.93 -4.34 -14.18
C ASN A 182 12.73 -5.26 -14.47
N GLY A 183 11.60 -5.07 -13.80
CA GLY A 183 10.41 -5.91 -13.96
C GLY A 183 10.56 -7.33 -13.43
N ASN A 184 11.40 -7.54 -12.41
CA ASN A 184 11.67 -8.84 -11.83
C ASN A 184 10.92 -9.08 -10.53
N ILE A 185 10.63 -10.36 -10.25
CA ILE A 185 10.09 -10.83 -8.97
C ILE A 185 11.12 -11.78 -8.36
N TYR A 186 11.62 -11.43 -7.18
CA TYR A 186 12.54 -12.28 -6.43
C TYR A 186 11.83 -12.81 -5.19
N ALA A 187 11.93 -14.11 -4.95
CA ALA A 187 11.45 -14.74 -3.73
C ALA A 187 12.59 -15.55 -3.11
N GLY A 188 12.72 -15.50 -1.77
CA GLY A 188 13.77 -16.20 -1.04
C GLY A 188 15.10 -15.43 -0.98
N GLY A 189 16.16 -16.14 -0.69
CA GLY A 189 17.47 -15.58 -0.41
C GLY A 189 17.71 -15.28 1.08
N ASN A 190 18.93 -14.85 1.41
CA ASN A 190 19.33 -14.49 2.78
C ASN A 190 19.04 -15.59 3.82
N GLY A 191 19.17 -16.87 3.40
CA GLY A 191 18.95 -18.03 4.27
C GLY A 191 17.53 -18.62 4.25
N ALA A 192 16.65 -18.17 3.31
CA ALA A 192 15.36 -18.80 3.07
C ALA A 192 15.22 -19.22 1.59
N ALA A 193 14.62 -20.35 1.33
CA ALA A 193 14.16 -20.72 0.01
C ALA A 193 12.98 -19.84 -0.40
N GLY A 194 12.87 -19.53 -1.68
CA GLY A 194 11.77 -18.75 -2.24
C GLY A 194 10.87 -19.65 -3.07
N ASP A 195 9.64 -19.76 -2.68
CA ASP A 195 8.66 -20.61 -3.35
C ASP A 195 7.58 -19.78 -4.00
N PHE A 196 7.07 -20.26 -5.13
CA PHE A 196 5.90 -19.69 -5.78
C PHE A 196 4.84 -20.76 -5.96
N ALA A 197 3.69 -20.59 -5.31
CA ALA A 197 2.62 -21.57 -5.31
C ALA A 197 1.32 -20.97 -5.85
N LEU A 198 0.74 -21.61 -6.88
CA LEU A 198 -0.61 -21.32 -7.34
C LEU A 198 -1.59 -22.33 -6.74
N LYS A 199 -2.68 -21.82 -6.22
CA LYS A 199 -3.73 -22.60 -5.55
C LYS A 199 -5.01 -22.60 -6.37
N ASP A 200 -5.75 -23.70 -6.28
CA ASP A 200 -7.10 -23.78 -6.83
C ASP A 200 -8.13 -23.08 -5.90
N LYS A 201 -9.40 -23.09 -6.34
CA LYS A 201 -10.52 -22.51 -5.57
C LYS A 201 -10.78 -23.17 -4.20
N SER A 202 -10.24 -24.37 -3.97
CA SER A 202 -10.33 -25.10 -2.70
C SER A 202 -9.16 -24.78 -1.76
N GLY A 203 -8.18 -23.99 -2.23
CA GLY A 203 -6.98 -23.64 -1.49
C GLY A 203 -5.83 -24.65 -1.63
N ASP A 204 -6.00 -25.69 -2.47
CA ASP A 204 -4.95 -26.67 -2.71
C ASP A 204 -3.90 -26.14 -3.68
N THR A 205 -2.61 -26.36 -3.38
CA THR A 205 -1.52 -26.01 -4.29
C THR A 205 -1.52 -26.92 -5.51
N VAL A 206 -1.66 -26.32 -6.69
CA VAL A 206 -1.71 -27.04 -7.98
C VAL A 206 -0.44 -26.86 -8.81
N ILE A 207 0.23 -25.72 -8.69
CA ILE A 207 1.56 -25.49 -9.27
C ILE A 207 2.47 -24.97 -8.15
N HIS A 208 3.65 -25.53 -8.04
CA HIS A 208 4.65 -25.15 -7.06
C HIS A 208 6.04 -25.09 -7.70
N LEU A 209 6.62 -23.90 -7.71
CA LEU A 209 8.03 -23.67 -7.99
C LEU A 209 8.73 -23.70 -6.63
N ASP A 210 9.47 -24.74 -6.36
CA ASP A 210 10.14 -25.00 -5.07
C ASP A 210 11.63 -24.75 -5.26
N ALA A 211 12.12 -23.62 -4.74
CA ALA A 211 13.54 -23.27 -4.87
C ALA A 211 14.41 -23.99 -3.86
N GLY A 212 13.84 -24.54 -2.77
CA GLY A 212 14.55 -25.35 -1.80
C GLY A 212 15.04 -26.68 -2.37
N ASP A 213 14.14 -27.36 -3.09
CA ASP A 213 14.44 -28.64 -3.78
C ASP A 213 14.87 -28.45 -5.23
N GLY A 214 14.72 -27.25 -5.81
CA GLY A 214 15.03 -26.96 -7.23
C GLY A 214 14.08 -27.66 -8.20
N VAL A 215 12.81 -27.84 -7.87
CA VAL A 215 11.84 -28.59 -8.67
C VAL A 215 10.57 -27.78 -8.97
N ILE A 216 9.92 -28.16 -10.06
CA ILE A 216 8.58 -27.69 -10.42
C ILE A 216 7.62 -28.85 -10.23
N ARG A 217 6.62 -28.69 -9.33
CA ARG A 217 5.57 -29.67 -9.09
C ARG A 217 4.26 -29.16 -9.65
N ILE A 218 3.61 -29.99 -10.47
CA ILE A 218 2.26 -29.73 -11.00
C ILE A 218 1.37 -30.87 -10.49
N LYS A 219 0.39 -30.56 -9.65
CA LYS A 219 -0.59 -31.52 -9.12
C LYS A 219 -1.89 -31.36 -9.89
N GLY A 220 -2.24 -32.33 -10.70
CA GLY A 220 -3.55 -32.40 -11.35
C GLY A 220 -4.44 -33.48 -10.72
N LYS A 221 -5.75 -33.31 -10.78
CA LYS A 221 -6.71 -34.36 -10.40
C LYS A 221 -6.61 -35.61 -11.27
N HIS A 222 -5.90 -35.53 -12.38
CA HIS A 222 -5.65 -36.60 -13.33
C HIS A 222 -4.19 -36.56 -13.77
N VAL A 223 -3.28 -37.00 -12.91
CA VAL A 223 -1.97 -37.47 -13.38
C VAL A 223 -2.26 -38.78 -14.10
N GLN A 224 -2.49 -38.71 -15.40
CA GLN A 224 -2.58 -39.92 -16.20
C GLN A 224 -1.18 -40.53 -16.27
N THR A 225 -1.02 -41.72 -15.71
CA THR A 225 0.14 -42.55 -15.92
C THR A 225 -0.05 -43.29 -17.25
N ALA A 226 1.02 -43.66 -17.90
CA ALA A 226 0.94 -44.39 -19.19
C ALA A 226 0.80 -45.91 -19.01
N ASP A 227 0.82 -46.43 -17.78
CA ASP A 227 0.78 -47.85 -17.41
C ASP A 227 -0.34 -48.67 -18.12
N PHE A 228 -1.38 -47.98 -18.61
CA PHE A 228 -2.47 -48.60 -19.38
C PHE A 228 -1.94 -49.29 -20.69
N VAL A 229 -0.78 -48.86 -21.22
CA VAL A 229 -0.16 -49.44 -22.39
C VAL A 229 0.23 -50.92 -22.15
N PHE A 230 0.54 -51.28 -20.93
CA PHE A 230 0.86 -52.68 -20.56
C PHE A 230 -0.38 -53.52 -20.24
N SER A 231 -1.58 -52.95 -20.28
CA SER A 231 -2.78 -53.75 -20.04
C SER A 231 -3.12 -54.64 -21.23
N ALA A 232 -3.73 -55.82 -20.92
CA ALA A 232 -4.15 -56.75 -21.98
C ALA A 232 -5.23 -56.18 -22.93
N SER A 233 -5.87 -55.09 -22.55
CA SER A 233 -6.88 -54.37 -23.33
C SER A 233 -6.33 -53.26 -24.21
N HIS A 234 -5.02 -52.95 -24.11
CA HIS A 234 -4.41 -51.93 -24.95
C HIS A 234 -4.23 -52.43 -26.36
N ASP A 235 -4.77 -51.69 -27.33
CA ASP A 235 -4.64 -51.98 -28.74
C ASP A 235 -3.37 -51.30 -29.28
N LEU A 236 -2.21 -52.04 -29.24
CA LEU A 236 -0.96 -51.56 -29.73
C LEU A 236 -1.02 -51.46 -31.26
N LEU A 237 -1.00 -50.25 -31.78
CA LEU A 237 -1.00 -49.99 -33.23
C LEU A 237 0.22 -50.67 -33.92
N PRO A 238 0.02 -51.43 -34.99
CA PRO A 238 1.15 -51.97 -35.75
C PRO A 238 1.97 -50.84 -36.37
N LEU A 239 3.31 -51.05 -36.49
CA LEU A 239 4.23 -50.02 -36.99
C LEU A 239 3.85 -49.51 -38.38
N SER A 240 3.26 -50.34 -39.24
CA SER A 240 2.74 -49.94 -40.55
C SER A 240 1.57 -48.92 -40.45
N ALA A 241 0.74 -49.03 -39.44
CA ALA A 241 -0.34 -48.05 -39.20
C ALA A 241 0.22 -46.76 -38.65
N VAL A 242 1.24 -46.84 -37.78
CA VAL A 242 1.98 -45.64 -37.25
C VAL A 242 2.67 -44.90 -38.40
N GLU A 243 3.35 -45.65 -39.32
CA GLU A 243 4.00 -45.09 -40.54
C GLU A 243 2.98 -44.35 -41.42
N ALA A 244 1.82 -44.99 -41.68
CA ALA A 244 0.77 -44.39 -42.49
C ALA A 244 0.20 -43.11 -41.83
N HIS A 245 0.06 -43.12 -40.52
CA HIS A 245 -0.41 -41.93 -39.77
C HIS A 245 0.61 -40.78 -39.87
N ILE A 246 1.87 -41.06 -39.66
CA ILE A 246 2.94 -40.05 -39.77
C ILE A 246 3.00 -39.47 -41.20
N ALA A 247 2.91 -40.32 -42.21
CA ALA A 247 2.90 -39.86 -43.59
C ALA A 247 1.71 -38.95 -43.94
N ALA A 248 0.54 -39.23 -43.34
CA ALA A 248 -0.67 -38.46 -43.58
C ALA A 248 -0.75 -37.17 -42.73
N ASN A 249 -0.25 -37.17 -41.49
CA ASN A 249 -0.51 -36.12 -40.52
C ASN A 249 0.75 -35.37 -40.04
N GLY A 250 1.95 -35.90 -40.29
CA GLY A 250 3.24 -35.28 -39.91
C GLY A 250 3.57 -35.37 -38.41
N HIS A 251 2.78 -36.12 -37.61
CA HIS A 251 3.02 -36.32 -36.18
C HIS A 251 2.65 -37.74 -35.72
N LEU A 252 3.06 -38.13 -34.52
CA LEU A 252 2.72 -39.44 -33.93
C LEU A 252 1.24 -39.55 -33.57
N PRO A 253 0.61 -40.73 -33.65
CA PRO A 253 -0.75 -40.95 -33.17
C PRO A 253 -0.88 -40.58 -31.70
N GLY A 254 -1.91 -39.79 -31.36
CA GLY A 254 -2.18 -39.33 -29.99
C GLY A 254 -1.31 -38.17 -29.49
N ILE A 255 -0.44 -37.64 -30.35
CA ILE A 255 0.31 -36.38 -30.09
C ILE A 255 -0.32 -35.28 -30.93
N ALA A 256 -0.55 -34.11 -30.38
CA ALA A 256 -1.07 -32.96 -31.10
C ALA A 256 -0.08 -32.48 -32.19
N SER A 257 -0.60 -31.92 -33.26
CA SER A 257 0.24 -31.34 -34.33
C SER A 257 0.95 -30.05 -33.83
N ALA A 258 2.01 -29.65 -34.53
CA ALA A 258 2.72 -28.41 -34.24
C ALA A 258 1.79 -27.18 -34.34
N GLU A 259 0.85 -27.17 -35.30
CA GLU A 259 -0.12 -26.09 -35.49
C GLU A 259 -1.11 -26.00 -34.32
N GLU A 260 -1.61 -27.15 -33.87
CA GLU A 260 -2.49 -27.20 -32.67
C GLU A 260 -1.77 -26.72 -31.41
N MET A 261 -0.52 -27.16 -31.19
CA MET A 261 0.30 -26.73 -30.05
C MET A 261 0.61 -25.24 -30.09
N GLN A 262 0.83 -24.65 -31.25
CA GLN A 262 1.08 -23.22 -31.40
C GLN A 262 -0.20 -22.39 -31.16
N ARG A 263 -1.35 -22.88 -31.60
CA ARG A 263 -2.63 -22.19 -31.47
C ARG A 263 -3.18 -22.25 -30.04
N ASP A 264 -3.17 -23.44 -29.43
CA ASP A 264 -3.89 -23.72 -28.19
C ASP A 264 -2.99 -23.82 -26.95
N GLY A 265 -1.65 -23.79 -27.15
CA GLY A 265 -0.68 -24.07 -26.09
C GLY A 265 -0.53 -25.58 -25.83
N VAL A 266 0.26 -25.94 -24.81
CA VAL A 266 0.53 -27.32 -24.44
C VAL A 266 0.25 -27.53 -22.96
N ASP A 267 -0.61 -28.51 -22.66
CA ASP A 267 -0.72 -29.05 -21.31
C ASP A 267 0.49 -29.96 -21.03
N LEU A 268 1.41 -29.51 -20.17
CA LEU A 268 2.65 -30.23 -19.86
C LEU A 268 2.41 -31.61 -19.24
N ASN A 269 1.35 -31.77 -18.43
CA ASN A 269 1.02 -33.07 -17.81
C ASN A 269 0.49 -34.06 -18.85
N ALA A 270 -0.44 -33.61 -19.69
CA ALA A 270 -1.00 -34.44 -20.77
C ALA A 270 0.11 -34.82 -21.79
N MET A 271 0.99 -33.88 -22.14
CA MET A 271 2.10 -34.12 -23.05
C MET A 271 3.10 -35.13 -22.50
N ASN A 272 3.50 -35.00 -21.21
CA ASN A 272 4.42 -35.96 -20.59
C ASN A 272 3.79 -37.37 -20.52
N ALA A 273 2.51 -37.48 -20.18
CA ALA A 273 1.81 -38.75 -20.16
C ALA A 273 1.75 -39.38 -21.58
N ALA A 274 1.46 -38.57 -22.59
CA ALA A 274 1.43 -39.03 -23.99
C ALA A 274 2.82 -39.47 -24.49
N LEU A 275 3.88 -38.71 -24.14
CA LEU A 275 5.26 -39.11 -24.48
C LEU A 275 5.68 -40.41 -23.78
N LEU A 276 5.33 -40.59 -22.50
CA LEU A 276 5.57 -41.83 -21.76
C LEU A 276 4.86 -43.00 -22.44
N ALA A 277 3.57 -42.83 -22.79
CA ALA A 277 2.83 -43.87 -23.53
C ALA A 277 3.55 -44.25 -24.84
N LYS A 278 4.08 -43.30 -25.61
CA LYS A 278 4.84 -43.58 -26.84
C LYS A 278 6.14 -44.33 -26.58
N ILE A 279 6.84 -44.04 -25.49
CA ILE A 279 8.03 -44.77 -25.05
C ILE A 279 7.67 -46.22 -24.70
N GLU A 280 6.57 -46.44 -23.97
CA GLU A 280 6.11 -47.77 -23.59
C GLU A 280 5.65 -48.61 -24.83
N GLU A 281 4.86 -48.01 -25.74
CA GLU A 281 4.49 -48.62 -27.00
C GLU A 281 5.72 -49.01 -27.85
N LEU A 282 6.72 -48.11 -27.96
CA LEU A 282 7.98 -48.36 -28.65
C LEU A 282 8.75 -49.51 -27.99
N THR A 283 8.76 -49.58 -26.68
CA THR A 283 9.41 -50.67 -25.93
C THR A 283 8.74 -52.02 -26.21
N LEU A 284 7.40 -52.07 -26.30
CA LEU A 284 6.68 -53.29 -26.68
C LEU A 284 7.03 -53.75 -28.09
N HIS A 285 7.11 -52.80 -29.04
CA HIS A 285 7.57 -53.10 -30.42
C HIS A 285 9.01 -53.61 -30.42
N ALA A 286 9.94 -53.01 -29.69
CA ALA A 286 11.34 -53.46 -29.60
C ALA A 286 11.43 -54.88 -29.02
N ILE A 287 10.68 -55.19 -27.96
CA ILE A 287 10.61 -56.54 -27.37
C ILE A 287 10.08 -57.57 -28.42
N ALA A 288 9.03 -57.19 -29.17
CA ALA A 288 8.47 -58.08 -30.22
C ALA A 288 9.45 -58.31 -31.36
N GLN A 289 10.21 -57.30 -31.77
CA GLN A 289 11.28 -57.39 -32.79
C GLN A 289 12.41 -58.31 -32.30
N GLU A 290 12.89 -58.15 -31.09
CA GLU A 290 13.94 -58.98 -30.49
C GLU A 290 13.53 -60.47 -30.49
N LYS A 291 12.31 -60.78 -30.04
CA LYS A 291 11.77 -62.13 -30.07
C LYS A 291 11.71 -62.70 -31.49
N ARG A 292 11.33 -61.87 -32.47
CA ARG A 292 11.27 -62.27 -33.86
C ARG A 292 12.67 -62.53 -34.43
N LEU A 293 13.65 -61.67 -34.14
CA LEU A 293 15.04 -61.86 -34.56
C LEU A 293 15.62 -63.16 -33.98
N ALA A 294 15.47 -63.37 -32.67
CA ALA A 294 15.94 -64.62 -32.02
C ALA A 294 15.30 -65.87 -32.62
N ALA A 295 14.01 -65.81 -32.98
CA ALA A 295 13.33 -66.94 -33.64
C ALA A 295 13.83 -67.18 -35.07
N LEU A 296 14.23 -66.13 -35.82
CA LEU A 296 14.80 -66.24 -37.14
C LEU A 296 16.23 -66.78 -37.09
N GLU A 297 17.05 -66.30 -36.15
CA GLU A 297 18.41 -66.80 -35.92
C GLU A 297 18.44 -68.30 -35.56
N ALA A 298 17.49 -68.69 -34.66
CA ALA A 298 17.33 -70.10 -34.28
C ALA A 298 16.96 -70.98 -35.49
N LYS A 299 16.24 -70.49 -36.52
CA LYS A 299 15.86 -71.15 -37.70
C LYS A 299 17.06 -71.22 -38.75
N LEU A 300 17.90 -70.19 -38.74
CA LEU A 300 19.09 -70.14 -39.64
C LEU A 300 20.22 -71.08 -39.18
N ASN A 301 20.26 -71.38 -37.88
CA ASN A 301 21.29 -72.26 -37.27
C ASN A 301 20.86 -73.74 -37.21
N GLN A 302 19.69 -74.09 -37.78
CA GLN A 302 19.24 -75.47 -38.01
C GLN A 302 19.47 -75.94 -39.43
#